data_44a10d2eb28a3871fb5a6aa08d60bbd2
#
_entry.id   44a10d2eb28a3871fb5a6aa08d60bbd2
#
_cell.length_a   1.000
_cell.length_b   1.000
_cell.length_c   1.000
_cell.angle_alpha   90.00
_cell.angle_beta   90.00
_cell.angle_gamma   90.00
#
_symmetry.space_group_name_H-M   'P 1'
#
loop_
_entity.id
_entity.type
_entity.pdbx_description
1 polymer ?
#
loop_
_entity_poly.entity_id
_entity_poly.type
_entity_poly.pdbx_seq_one_letter_code
_entity_poly.pdbx_strand_id
1 'polypeptide(L)'
;MYDWLIVGGGLHGSFVAQSIAAAAPRARLAVIDDRPALAAWRRRADACGMTYLRSSNAHHLGRRADSLRVFAGEHGFDGANELGYYRRPSRALFEAHAAQALAKPPRIAARAERIERLSRGWRVHTTDGARHDTARLVLALGPNAPYRPAWAIRCEHVYDRDFDINTSTDMRIAVVGGGITGAQLALRLRGLGHAVCWVTREAPRRADFDSDPCYAGPRCLTPFANTPVEQRTALLADARQPGTLPPDVFARITAALAAGDIAWRRGHVESKDANSLVFADGRRIDADRVILATGFEPWPAENSLLDRCIRNFDLRCDRDGHVFMNDDLEAAPGLHLLGRPASLQLGPMAGNIKGARLAGARLSRVAQGNARHVA
;
A
#
# COMPACT_ATOMS: atom_id res chain seq x y z
N MET A 1 11.66 -19.57 -20.77
CA MET A 1 10.70 -18.44 -20.83
C MET A 1 9.54 -18.76 -19.91
N TYR A 2 9.12 -17.85 -19.04
CA TYR A 2 7.95 -17.99 -18.18
C TYR A 2 6.68 -17.65 -18.96
N ASP A 3 5.52 -18.20 -18.54
CA ASP A 3 4.22 -17.74 -19.02
C ASP A 3 3.82 -16.46 -18.29
N TRP A 4 4.12 -16.41 -16.99
CA TRP A 4 3.88 -15.27 -16.10
C TRP A 4 5.09 -14.99 -15.22
N LEU A 5 5.52 -13.74 -15.19
CA LEU A 5 6.52 -13.26 -14.26
C LEU A 5 5.96 -12.06 -13.49
N ILE A 6 6.08 -12.10 -12.16
CA ILE A 6 5.54 -11.06 -11.29
C ILE A 6 6.69 -10.38 -10.58
N VAL A 7 6.83 -9.07 -10.73
CA VAL A 7 7.82 -8.26 -10.03
C VAL A 7 7.17 -7.64 -8.79
N GLY A 8 7.65 -8.05 -7.62
CA GLY A 8 7.16 -7.66 -6.31
C GLY A 8 6.32 -8.73 -5.62
N GLY A 9 6.84 -9.27 -4.51
CA GLY A 9 6.22 -10.30 -3.66
C GLY A 9 5.44 -9.73 -2.47
N GLY A 10 4.96 -8.48 -2.56
CA GLY A 10 4.10 -7.86 -1.54
C GLY A 10 2.67 -8.40 -1.55
N LEU A 11 1.74 -7.69 -0.88
CA LEU A 11 0.31 -8.08 -0.78
C LEU A 11 -0.31 -8.38 -2.16
N HIS A 12 -0.12 -7.49 -3.13
CA HIS A 12 -0.70 -7.64 -4.47
C HIS A 12 -0.06 -8.76 -5.26
N GLY A 13 1.28 -8.77 -5.35
CA GLY A 13 2.00 -9.78 -6.13
C GLY A 13 1.79 -11.19 -5.60
N SER A 14 1.84 -11.38 -4.28
CA SER A 14 1.59 -12.70 -3.67
C SER A 14 0.17 -13.19 -3.90
N PHE A 15 -0.84 -12.32 -3.75
CA PHE A 15 -2.24 -12.71 -3.99
C PHE A 15 -2.50 -13.00 -5.47
N VAL A 16 -1.96 -12.20 -6.38
CA VAL A 16 -2.12 -12.40 -7.82
C VAL A 16 -1.39 -13.66 -8.28
N ALA A 17 -0.18 -13.91 -7.78
CA ALA A 17 0.56 -15.14 -8.09
C ALA A 17 -0.24 -16.40 -7.76
N GLN A 18 -0.80 -16.50 -6.54
CA GLN A 18 -1.64 -17.65 -6.16
C GLN A 18 -2.94 -17.73 -6.99
N SER A 19 -3.50 -16.58 -7.37
CA SER A 19 -4.74 -16.54 -8.17
C SER A 19 -4.49 -17.07 -9.58
N ILE A 20 -3.39 -16.66 -10.21
CA ILE A 20 -2.98 -17.16 -11.54
C ILE A 20 -2.61 -18.65 -11.47
N ALA A 21 -1.79 -19.06 -10.47
CA ALA A 21 -1.38 -20.46 -10.32
C ALA A 21 -2.58 -21.41 -10.15
N ALA A 22 -3.63 -20.96 -9.46
CA ALA A 22 -4.84 -21.74 -9.30
C ALA A 22 -5.72 -21.76 -10.56
N ALA A 23 -5.70 -20.70 -11.36
CA ALA A 23 -6.48 -20.59 -12.60
C ALA A 23 -5.81 -21.32 -13.77
N ALA A 24 -4.48 -21.37 -13.79
CA ALA A 24 -3.66 -22.03 -14.80
C ALA A 24 -2.53 -22.87 -14.13
N PRO A 25 -2.83 -24.05 -13.58
CA PRO A 25 -1.87 -24.84 -12.79
C PRO A 25 -0.64 -25.32 -13.58
N ARG A 26 -0.73 -25.37 -14.89
CA ARG A 26 0.38 -25.76 -15.77
C ARG A 26 1.25 -24.58 -16.22
N ALA A 27 0.86 -23.35 -15.93
CA ALA A 27 1.61 -22.17 -16.32
C ALA A 27 2.94 -22.08 -15.54
N ARG A 28 4.03 -21.78 -16.26
CA ARG A 28 5.33 -21.49 -15.65
C ARG A 28 5.28 -20.09 -15.08
N LEU A 29 5.14 -19.99 -13.77
CA LEU A 29 5.01 -18.73 -13.03
C LEU A 29 6.13 -18.59 -12.01
N ALA A 30 6.71 -17.37 -11.88
CA ALA A 30 7.61 -17.04 -10.80
C ALA A 30 7.38 -15.60 -10.29
N VAL A 31 7.83 -15.34 -9.06
CA VAL A 31 7.81 -14.02 -8.43
C VAL A 31 9.24 -13.55 -8.20
N ILE A 32 9.58 -12.37 -8.70
CA ILE A 32 10.87 -11.69 -8.43
C ILE A 32 10.68 -10.74 -7.25
N ASP A 33 11.39 -10.96 -6.16
CA ASP A 33 11.51 -10.03 -5.02
C ASP A 33 12.73 -10.44 -4.18
N ASP A 34 13.54 -9.51 -3.76
CA ASP A 34 14.73 -9.72 -2.92
C ASP A 34 14.37 -10.03 -1.45
N ARG A 35 13.11 -9.88 -1.06
CA ARG A 35 12.62 -10.03 0.32
C ARG A 35 11.52 -11.09 0.44
N PRO A 36 11.37 -11.72 1.61
CA PRO A 36 10.24 -12.62 1.87
C PRO A 36 8.87 -11.98 1.58
N ALA A 37 7.88 -12.80 1.28
CA ALA A 37 6.52 -12.33 1.06
C ALA A 37 6.05 -11.45 2.23
N LEU A 38 5.40 -10.34 1.92
CA LEU A 38 4.89 -9.35 2.87
C LEU A 38 5.94 -8.60 3.71
N ALA A 39 7.24 -8.83 3.54
CA ALA A 39 8.28 -8.21 4.37
C ALA A 39 8.18 -6.67 4.40
N ALA A 40 7.96 -6.03 3.24
CA ALA A 40 7.80 -4.58 3.17
C ALA A 40 6.54 -4.09 3.89
N TRP A 41 5.46 -4.85 3.85
CA TRP A 41 4.22 -4.52 4.55
C TRP A 41 4.41 -4.65 6.07
N ARG A 42 5.02 -5.77 6.54
CA ARG A 42 5.32 -6.00 7.95
C ARG A 42 6.18 -4.88 8.52
N ARG A 43 7.29 -4.54 7.84
CA ARG A 43 8.17 -3.44 8.26
C ARG A 43 7.42 -2.12 8.45
N ARG A 44 6.49 -1.77 7.53
CA ARG A 44 5.69 -0.55 7.66
C ARG A 44 4.68 -0.62 8.80
N ALA A 45 4.07 -1.78 9.01
CA ALA A 45 3.17 -2.02 10.13
C ALA A 45 3.90 -1.92 11.47
N ASP A 46 5.12 -2.48 11.54
CA ASP A 46 6.01 -2.37 12.70
C ASP A 46 6.39 -0.91 12.96
N ALA A 47 6.83 -0.18 11.95
CA ALA A 47 7.29 1.19 12.08
C ALA A 47 6.26 2.12 12.75
N CYS A 48 4.98 1.99 12.41
CA CYS A 48 3.93 2.81 13.01
C CYS A 48 3.20 2.16 14.20
N GLY A 49 3.52 0.92 14.58
CA GLY A 49 2.85 0.22 15.67
C GLY A 49 1.40 -0.17 15.36
N MET A 50 1.14 -0.63 14.13
CA MET A 50 -0.19 -1.05 13.73
C MET A 50 -0.63 -2.31 14.49
N THR A 51 -1.78 -2.24 15.17
CA THR A 51 -2.38 -3.35 15.93
C THR A 51 -3.55 -4.00 15.18
N TYR A 52 -4.38 -3.20 14.52
CA TYR A 52 -5.50 -3.66 13.70
C TYR A 52 -5.38 -3.11 12.28
N LEU A 53 -5.79 -3.89 11.31
CA LEU A 53 -5.87 -3.42 9.92
C LEU A 53 -6.99 -2.37 9.80
N ARG A 54 -6.85 -1.46 8.85
CA ARG A 54 -7.95 -0.58 8.47
C ARG A 54 -8.98 -1.29 7.58
N SER A 55 -8.57 -2.32 6.86
CA SER A 55 -9.43 -3.16 6.00
C SER A 55 -10.37 -4.04 6.82
N SER A 56 -11.56 -4.32 6.29
CA SER A 56 -12.51 -5.27 6.89
C SER A 56 -11.99 -6.71 6.83
N ASN A 57 -12.60 -7.62 7.59
CA ASN A 57 -12.29 -9.05 7.57
C ASN A 57 -12.58 -9.73 6.21
N ALA A 58 -13.42 -9.14 5.35
CA ALA A 58 -13.63 -9.60 3.98
C ALA A 58 -12.43 -9.32 3.05
N HIS A 59 -11.50 -8.46 3.47
CA HIS A 59 -10.33 -8.07 2.70
C HIS A 59 -9.08 -8.76 3.24
N HIS A 60 -8.86 -10.00 2.83
CA HIS A 60 -7.73 -10.85 3.24
C HIS A 60 -7.08 -11.53 2.02
N LEU A 61 -6.00 -12.28 2.25
CA LEU A 61 -5.21 -12.90 1.19
C LEU A 61 -5.59 -14.37 0.89
N GLY A 62 -6.62 -14.90 1.53
CA GLY A 62 -7.19 -16.18 1.17
C GLY A 62 -8.06 -16.10 -0.07
N ARG A 63 -8.11 -17.16 -0.88
CA ARG A 63 -8.90 -17.20 -2.12
C ARG A 63 -10.40 -17.20 -1.85
N ARG A 64 -10.87 -18.01 -0.90
CA ARG A 64 -12.27 -18.05 -0.48
C ARG A 64 -12.64 -16.78 0.30
N ALA A 65 -13.86 -16.29 0.11
CA ALA A 65 -14.33 -15.07 0.77
C ALA A 65 -14.40 -15.17 2.29
N ASP A 66 -14.63 -16.36 2.83
CA ASP A 66 -14.79 -16.67 4.25
C ASP A 66 -13.53 -17.20 4.92
N SER A 67 -12.40 -17.32 4.21
CA SER A 67 -11.23 -18.07 4.71
C SER A 67 -10.61 -17.46 5.96
N LEU A 68 -10.64 -16.14 6.13
CA LEU A 68 -10.14 -15.51 7.36
C LEU A 68 -11.01 -15.87 8.57
N ARG A 69 -12.33 -15.86 8.41
CA ARG A 69 -13.29 -16.21 9.46
C ARG A 69 -13.17 -17.69 9.86
N VAL A 70 -13.05 -18.57 8.86
CA VAL A 70 -12.85 -20.00 9.10
C VAL A 70 -11.55 -20.23 9.86
N PHE A 71 -10.46 -19.64 9.37
CA PHE A 71 -9.14 -19.70 10.02
C PHE A 71 -9.18 -19.22 11.47
N ALA A 72 -9.85 -18.08 11.73
CA ALA A 72 -9.97 -17.55 13.10
C ALA A 72 -10.63 -18.57 14.04
N GLY A 73 -11.73 -19.21 13.62
CA GLY A 73 -12.41 -20.23 14.41
C GLY A 73 -11.57 -21.49 14.64
N GLU A 74 -10.82 -21.93 13.63
CA GLU A 74 -9.99 -23.15 13.71
C GLU A 74 -8.72 -22.96 14.56
N HIS A 75 -8.22 -21.72 14.69
CA HIS A 75 -6.94 -21.42 15.35
C HIS A 75 -7.11 -20.62 16.65
N GLY A 76 -8.32 -20.55 17.21
CA GLY A 76 -8.56 -19.95 18.52
C GLY A 76 -8.41 -18.44 18.59
N PHE A 77 -8.56 -17.74 17.45
CA PHE A 77 -8.66 -16.29 17.45
C PHE A 77 -10.08 -15.88 17.86
N ASP A 78 -10.21 -15.30 19.03
CA ASP A 78 -11.47 -14.84 19.62
C ASP A 78 -11.95 -13.49 19.06
N GLY A 79 -13.07 -12.99 19.61
CA GLY A 79 -13.65 -11.71 19.23
C GLY A 79 -12.75 -10.50 19.46
N ALA A 80 -11.74 -10.57 20.35
CA ALA A 80 -10.77 -9.51 20.57
C ALA A 80 -9.83 -9.30 19.35
N ASN A 81 -9.76 -10.29 18.46
CA ASN A 81 -8.99 -10.20 17.23
C ASN A 81 -9.72 -9.55 16.05
N GLU A 82 -10.96 -9.11 16.25
CA GLU A 82 -11.75 -8.36 15.26
C GLU A 82 -12.36 -7.11 15.90
N LEU A 83 -12.29 -5.96 15.22
CA LEU A 83 -12.66 -4.68 15.80
C LEU A 83 -13.72 -3.95 14.96
N GLY A 84 -14.77 -3.48 15.65
CA GLY A 84 -15.81 -2.61 15.12
C GLY A 84 -16.76 -3.28 14.13
N TYR A 85 -17.66 -2.49 13.54
CA TYR A 85 -18.74 -2.95 12.65
C TYR A 85 -18.21 -3.77 11.47
N TYR A 86 -17.10 -3.35 10.87
CA TYR A 86 -16.50 -4.03 9.73
C TYR A 86 -15.59 -5.21 10.14
N ARG A 87 -15.57 -5.59 11.42
CA ARG A 87 -14.79 -6.71 11.96
C ARG A 87 -13.34 -6.66 11.45
N ARG A 88 -12.69 -5.51 11.58
CA ARG A 88 -11.31 -5.30 11.13
C ARG A 88 -10.37 -6.22 11.90
N PRO A 89 -9.61 -7.09 11.22
CA PRO A 89 -8.80 -8.08 11.91
C PRO A 89 -7.62 -7.44 12.64
N SER A 90 -7.23 -8.05 13.76
CA SER A 90 -5.95 -7.77 14.37
C SER A 90 -4.82 -8.10 13.37
N ARG A 91 -3.70 -7.42 13.52
CA ARG A 91 -2.52 -7.70 12.70
C ARG A 91 -2.07 -9.14 12.87
N ALA A 92 -2.07 -9.67 14.11
CA ALA A 92 -1.70 -11.06 14.40
C ALA A 92 -2.57 -12.06 13.63
N LEU A 93 -3.91 -11.90 13.67
CA LEU A 93 -4.84 -12.74 12.91
C LEU A 93 -4.57 -12.66 11.40
N PHE A 94 -4.41 -11.46 10.87
CA PHE A 94 -4.15 -11.28 9.45
C PHE A 94 -2.84 -11.92 9.01
N GLU A 95 -1.76 -11.75 9.76
CA GLU A 95 -0.44 -12.32 9.43
C GLU A 95 -0.43 -13.85 9.53
N ALA A 96 -1.04 -14.41 10.56
CA ALA A 96 -1.16 -15.86 10.74
C ALA A 96 -1.97 -16.48 9.57
N HIS A 97 -3.12 -15.91 9.27
CA HIS A 97 -3.92 -16.33 8.11
C HIS A 97 -3.17 -16.19 6.78
N ALA A 98 -2.48 -15.07 6.55
CA ALA A 98 -1.72 -14.85 5.32
C ALA A 98 -0.58 -15.85 5.15
N ALA A 99 0.09 -16.23 6.24
CA ALA A 99 1.17 -17.23 6.23
C ALA A 99 0.68 -18.60 5.77
N GLN A 100 -0.55 -18.99 6.15
CA GLN A 100 -1.17 -20.25 5.72
C GLN A 100 -1.82 -20.14 4.33
N ALA A 101 -2.52 -19.02 4.07
CA ALA A 101 -3.36 -18.88 2.88
C ALA A 101 -2.57 -18.62 1.59
N LEU A 102 -1.38 -18.01 1.69
CA LEU A 102 -0.59 -17.69 0.51
C LEU A 102 0.14 -18.92 0.00
N ALA A 103 -0.14 -19.32 -1.24
CA ALA A 103 0.70 -20.26 -1.96
C ALA A 103 2.15 -19.73 -2.04
N LYS A 104 3.09 -20.65 -2.09
CA LYS A 104 4.52 -20.35 -2.24
C LYS A 104 4.96 -20.60 -3.69
N PRO A 105 4.66 -19.70 -4.64
CA PRO A 105 5.10 -19.85 -6.01
C PRO A 105 6.62 -19.85 -6.08
N PRO A 106 7.21 -20.42 -7.14
CA PRO A 106 8.63 -20.29 -7.42
C PRO A 106 9.07 -18.84 -7.32
N ARG A 107 10.16 -18.61 -6.58
CA ARG A 107 10.66 -17.29 -6.28
C ARG A 107 12.08 -17.10 -6.77
N ILE A 108 12.32 -15.97 -7.41
CA ILE A 108 13.64 -15.46 -7.78
C ILE A 108 14.02 -14.43 -6.73
N ALA A 109 14.99 -14.76 -5.87
CA ALA A 109 15.44 -13.93 -4.76
C ALA A 109 16.39 -12.83 -5.25
N ALA A 110 15.89 -11.95 -6.11
CA ALA A 110 16.63 -10.85 -6.71
C ALA A 110 15.73 -9.61 -6.83
N ARG A 111 16.33 -8.47 -7.11
CA ARG A 111 15.62 -7.23 -7.39
C ARG A 111 15.57 -6.97 -8.89
N ALA A 112 14.39 -6.68 -9.43
CA ALA A 112 14.25 -6.23 -10.80
C ALA A 112 14.88 -4.83 -10.97
N GLU A 113 15.78 -4.72 -11.93
CA GLU A 113 16.52 -3.50 -12.22
C GLU A 113 16.04 -2.82 -13.49
N ARG A 114 15.86 -3.58 -14.57
CA ARG A 114 15.47 -3.07 -15.87
C ARG A 114 14.47 -4.01 -16.54
N ILE A 115 13.53 -3.44 -17.29
CA ILE A 115 12.58 -4.17 -18.13
C ILE A 115 12.81 -3.79 -19.57
N GLU A 116 12.75 -4.78 -20.45
CA GLU A 116 12.96 -4.67 -21.89
C GLU A 116 11.80 -5.34 -22.62
N ARG A 117 11.29 -4.68 -23.65
CA ARG A 117 10.28 -5.28 -24.53
C ARG A 117 10.98 -6.15 -25.59
N LEU A 118 10.54 -7.38 -25.73
CA LEU A 118 11.01 -8.29 -26.76
C LEU A 118 10.04 -8.30 -27.94
N SER A 119 10.41 -8.96 -29.04
CA SER A 119 9.50 -9.21 -30.17
C SER A 119 8.26 -10.02 -29.74
N ARG A 120 8.43 -10.88 -28.72
CA ARG A 120 7.32 -11.59 -28.04
C ARG A 120 7.56 -11.57 -26.55
N GLY A 121 6.77 -10.77 -25.81
CA GLY A 121 6.80 -10.67 -24.34
C GLY A 121 7.86 -9.71 -23.83
N TRP A 122 8.42 -10.03 -22.68
CA TRP A 122 9.22 -9.12 -21.84
C TRP A 122 10.44 -9.82 -21.28
N ARG A 123 11.50 -9.05 -21.05
CA ARG A 123 12.69 -9.47 -20.33
C ARG A 123 12.89 -8.62 -19.09
N VAL A 124 13.06 -9.25 -17.95
CA VAL A 124 13.43 -8.61 -16.70
C VAL A 124 14.89 -8.89 -16.41
N HIS A 125 15.68 -7.83 -16.25
CA HIS A 125 17.06 -7.88 -15.76
C HIS A 125 17.03 -7.69 -14.26
N THR A 126 17.81 -8.49 -13.55
CA THR A 126 17.90 -8.48 -12.09
C THR A 126 19.28 -8.05 -11.61
N THR A 127 19.36 -7.57 -10.37
CA THR A 127 20.59 -7.00 -9.77
C THR A 127 21.74 -7.99 -9.62
N ASP A 128 21.47 -9.28 -9.75
CA ASP A 128 22.47 -10.36 -9.80
C ASP A 128 23.01 -10.65 -11.23
N GLY A 129 22.61 -9.82 -12.21
CA GLY A 129 23.01 -9.94 -13.62
C GLY A 129 22.17 -10.94 -14.42
N ALA A 130 21.22 -11.66 -13.80
CA ALA A 130 20.40 -12.63 -14.51
C ALA A 130 19.33 -11.94 -15.39
N ARG A 131 18.81 -12.73 -16.36
CA ARG A 131 17.77 -12.30 -17.31
C ARG A 131 16.65 -13.31 -17.31
N HIS A 132 15.43 -12.83 -17.22
CA HIS A 132 14.23 -13.67 -17.13
C HIS A 132 13.22 -13.25 -18.19
N ASP A 133 12.99 -14.11 -19.18
CA ASP A 133 12.05 -13.87 -20.26
C ASP A 133 10.67 -14.42 -19.91
N THR A 134 9.64 -13.66 -20.22
CA THR A 134 8.24 -14.02 -19.94
C THR A 134 7.31 -13.56 -21.06
N ALA A 135 6.23 -14.32 -21.29
CA ALA A 135 5.16 -13.90 -22.18
C ALA A 135 4.33 -12.76 -21.56
N ARG A 136 4.09 -12.80 -20.25
CA ARG A 136 3.37 -11.78 -19.50
C ARG A 136 4.11 -11.33 -18.26
N LEU A 137 4.19 -10.02 -18.10
CA LEU A 137 4.84 -9.36 -16.97
C LEU A 137 3.82 -8.62 -16.12
N VAL A 138 3.83 -8.87 -14.82
CA VAL A 138 2.98 -8.18 -13.84
C VAL A 138 3.86 -7.33 -12.92
N LEU A 139 3.59 -6.03 -12.85
CA LEU A 139 4.29 -5.13 -11.93
C LEU A 139 3.45 -4.86 -10.68
N ALA A 140 3.91 -5.37 -9.54
CA ALA A 140 3.31 -5.23 -8.21
C ALA A 140 4.26 -4.47 -7.26
N LEU A 141 4.74 -3.31 -7.68
CA LEU A 141 5.87 -2.60 -7.09
C LEU A 141 5.58 -1.93 -5.73
N GLY A 142 4.32 -1.94 -5.29
CA GLY A 142 3.89 -1.29 -4.06
C GLY A 142 3.69 0.22 -4.22
N PRO A 143 3.68 0.99 -3.10
CA PRO A 143 3.54 2.44 -3.17
C PRO A 143 4.83 3.10 -3.68
N ASN A 144 4.68 4.31 -4.20
CA ASN A 144 5.78 5.18 -4.61
C ASN A 144 6.68 5.58 -3.41
N ALA A 145 7.63 6.47 -3.63
CA ALA A 145 8.49 6.99 -2.58
C ALA A 145 7.69 7.70 -1.46
N PRO A 146 8.16 7.72 -0.22
CA PRO A 146 7.58 8.55 0.82
C PRO A 146 7.56 10.03 0.41
N TYR A 147 6.42 10.70 0.64
CA TYR A 147 6.28 12.12 0.32
C TYR A 147 7.05 12.99 1.32
N ARG A 148 7.88 13.88 0.82
CA ARG A 148 8.59 14.89 1.62
C ARG A 148 8.29 16.29 1.10
N PRO A 149 7.66 17.17 1.92
CA PRO A 149 7.55 18.57 1.59
C PRO A 149 8.94 19.20 1.36
N ALA A 150 9.04 20.25 0.58
CA ALA A 150 10.31 20.88 0.22
C ALA A 150 11.19 21.26 1.45
N TRP A 151 10.55 21.72 2.52
CA TRP A 151 11.25 22.05 3.78
C TRP A 151 11.80 20.82 4.52
N ALA A 152 11.30 19.61 4.21
CA ALA A 152 11.55 18.37 4.94
C ALA A 152 12.41 17.36 4.17
N ILE A 153 13.09 17.76 3.10
CA ILE A 153 13.86 16.85 2.23
C ILE A 153 14.88 16.02 3.03
N ARG A 154 15.47 16.63 4.08
CA ARG A 154 16.45 15.97 4.95
C ARG A 154 15.85 15.34 6.22
N CYS A 155 14.53 15.43 6.42
CA CYS A 155 13.87 14.78 7.54
C CYS A 155 13.67 13.29 7.24
N GLU A 156 13.78 12.48 8.28
CA GLU A 156 13.44 11.06 8.16
C GLU A 156 11.93 10.85 7.98
N HIS A 157 11.58 9.80 7.27
CA HIS A 157 10.19 9.40 7.12
C HIS A 157 9.99 8.02 7.76
N VAL A 158 8.87 7.82 8.46
CA VAL A 158 8.55 6.54 9.13
C VAL A 158 8.63 5.32 8.21
N TYR A 159 8.57 5.51 6.91
CA TYR A 159 8.68 4.45 5.91
C TYR A 159 10.04 4.38 5.20
N ASP A 160 11.02 5.13 5.63
CA ASP A 160 12.39 4.96 5.15
C ASP A 160 12.89 3.55 5.41
N ARG A 161 13.82 3.10 4.60
CA ARG A 161 14.31 1.73 4.66
C ARG A 161 15.08 1.47 5.96
N ASP A 162 15.79 2.48 6.41
CA ASP A 162 16.66 2.55 7.58
C ASP A 162 16.00 3.19 8.80
N PHE A 163 14.70 3.52 8.72
CA PHE A 163 13.97 4.08 9.85
C PHE A 163 14.03 3.15 11.05
N ASP A 164 14.54 3.65 12.16
CA ASP A 164 14.55 2.99 13.46
C ASP A 164 13.76 3.84 14.47
N ILE A 165 12.80 3.21 15.13
CA ILE A 165 12.01 3.84 16.19
C ILE A 165 12.75 3.81 17.53
N ASN A 166 13.72 2.90 17.69
CA ASN A 166 14.51 2.79 18.90
C ASN A 166 15.49 3.98 18.95
N THR A 167 15.31 4.83 19.93
CA THR A 167 16.12 6.00 20.16
C THR A 167 16.29 6.17 21.66
N SER A 168 17.20 7.06 22.08
CA SER A 168 17.33 7.43 23.50
C SER A 168 15.98 7.91 24.04
N THR A 169 15.69 7.58 25.31
CA THR A 169 14.50 8.04 26.02
C THR A 169 14.49 9.57 26.17
N ASP A 170 13.33 10.14 26.50
CA ASP A 170 13.13 11.56 26.85
C ASP A 170 13.42 12.58 25.75
N MET A 171 13.30 12.17 24.47
CA MET A 171 13.40 13.10 23.34
C MET A 171 12.08 13.85 23.11
N ARG A 172 12.19 15.11 22.65
CA ARG A 172 11.08 15.87 22.08
C ARG A 172 10.96 15.50 20.60
N ILE A 173 9.89 14.79 20.25
CA ILE A 173 9.71 14.28 18.88
C ILE A 173 8.49 14.94 18.24
N ALA A 174 8.70 15.58 17.10
CA ALA A 174 7.61 16.06 16.26
C ALA A 174 7.23 15.00 15.22
N VAL A 175 5.97 14.54 15.23
CA VAL A 175 5.40 13.64 14.21
C VAL A 175 4.55 14.48 13.26
N VAL A 176 4.96 14.58 12.00
CA VAL A 176 4.30 15.42 11.00
C VAL A 176 3.45 14.56 10.05
N GLY A 177 2.13 14.73 10.12
CA GLY A 177 1.18 14.01 9.26
C GLY A 177 -0.12 13.64 9.96
N GLY A 178 -1.26 14.08 9.43
CA GLY A 178 -2.59 13.92 10.05
C GLY A 178 -3.30 12.59 9.77
N GLY A 179 -2.64 11.65 9.09
CA GLY A 179 -3.21 10.34 8.76
C GLY A 179 -3.04 9.29 9.85
N ILE A 180 -3.59 8.09 9.59
CA ILE A 180 -3.53 6.94 10.51
C ILE A 180 -2.10 6.62 10.96
N THR A 181 -1.13 6.68 10.05
CA THR A 181 0.28 6.42 10.34
C THR A 181 0.85 7.40 11.36
N GLY A 182 0.57 8.71 11.18
CA GLY A 182 1.03 9.74 12.11
C GLY A 182 0.42 9.60 13.51
N ALA A 183 -0.89 9.33 13.58
CA ALA A 183 -1.57 9.11 14.85
C ALA A 183 -1.05 7.84 15.58
N GLN A 184 -0.88 6.72 14.87
CA GLN A 184 -0.34 5.49 15.45
C GLN A 184 1.10 5.66 15.91
N LEU A 185 1.94 6.33 15.11
CA LEU A 185 3.32 6.62 15.46
C LEU A 185 3.42 7.52 16.71
N ALA A 186 2.61 8.58 16.77
CA ALA A 186 2.57 9.47 17.92
C ALA A 186 2.19 8.74 19.21
N LEU A 187 1.16 7.91 19.17
CA LEU A 187 0.76 7.04 20.28
C LEU A 187 1.86 6.07 20.69
N ARG A 188 2.55 5.47 19.72
CA ARG A 188 3.64 4.52 19.98
C ARG A 188 4.83 5.21 20.65
N LEU A 189 5.28 6.35 20.12
CA LEU A 189 6.41 7.12 20.66
C LEU A 189 6.10 7.61 22.08
N ARG A 190 4.87 8.07 22.34
CA ARG A 190 4.44 8.41 23.71
C ARG A 190 4.53 7.20 24.64
N GLY A 191 4.11 6.02 24.18
CA GLY A 191 4.23 4.77 24.95
C GLY A 191 5.69 4.33 25.21
N LEU A 192 6.64 4.81 24.42
CA LEU A 192 8.09 4.61 24.61
C LEU A 192 8.73 5.66 25.53
N GLY A 193 7.96 6.59 26.10
CA GLY A 193 8.44 7.58 27.07
C GLY A 193 8.89 8.91 26.46
N HIS A 194 8.65 9.18 25.16
CA HIS A 194 9.03 10.43 24.53
C HIS A 194 8.01 11.56 24.76
N ALA A 195 8.47 12.81 24.77
CA ALA A 195 7.63 13.99 24.68
C ALA A 195 7.21 14.22 23.22
N VAL A 196 5.96 13.91 22.88
CA VAL A 196 5.49 13.90 21.49
C VAL A 196 4.64 15.11 21.16
N CYS A 197 4.96 15.79 20.06
CA CYS A 197 4.11 16.78 19.42
C CYS A 197 3.60 16.24 18.08
N TRP A 198 2.27 16.02 17.96
CA TRP A 198 1.66 15.65 16.71
C TRP A 198 1.26 16.88 15.90
N VAL A 199 1.84 17.01 14.70
CA VAL A 199 1.66 18.18 13.82
C VAL A 199 0.80 17.78 12.62
N THR A 200 -0.33 18.49 12.44
CA THR A 200 -1.29 18.21 11.36
C THR A 200 -1.74 19.49 10.68
N ARG A 201 -2.07 19.44 9.40
CA ARG A 201 -2.65 20.59 8.69
C ARG A 201 -4.09 20.84 9.11
N GLU A 202 -4.84 19.76 9.32
CA GLU A 202 -6.24 19.80 9.70
C GLU A 202 -6.50 19.06 11.02
N ALA A 203 -7.65 19.33 11.63
CA ALA A 203 -8.09 18.57 12.80
C ALA A 203 -8.29 17.09 12.46
N PRO A 204 -8.08 16.18 13.43
CA PRO A 204 -8.34 14.76 13.23
C PRO A 204 -9.78 14.51 12.77
N ARG A 205 -9.94 13.67 11.73
CA ARG A 205 -11.26 13.29 11.21
C ARG A 205 -11.42 11.78 11.29
N ARG A 206 -12.61 11.32 11.68
CA ARG A 206 -12.94 9.90 11.80
C ARG A 206 -13.55 9.39 10.50
N ALA A 207 -13.03 8.27 9.97
CA ALA A 207 -13.69 7.45 8.95
C ALA A 207 -13.15 6.01 9.01
N ASP A 208 -14.00 5.02 8.81
CA ASP A 208 -13.60 3.61 8.85
C ASP A 208 -12.54 3.28 7.80
N PHE A 209 -12.70 3.77 6.57
CA PHE A 209 -11.79 3.55 5.46
C PHE A 209 -11.20 4.87 4.93
N ASP A 210 -10.18 4.76 4.10
CA ASP A 210 -9.54 5.87 3.39
C ASP A 210 -10.25 6.26 2.08
N SER A 211 -11.35 5.57 1.79
CA SER A 211 -12.27 5.84 0.68
C SER A 211 -13.68 5.45 1.08
N ASP A 212 -14.69 5.93 0.34
CA ASP A 212 -16.08 5.57 0.58
C ASP A 212 -16.25 4.03 0.55
N PRO A 213 -16.82 3.43 1.63
CA PRO A 213 -17.03 1.98 1.73
C PRO A 213 -17.87 1.38 0.60
N CYS A 214 -18.70 2.15 -0.09
CA CYS A 214 -19.51 1.65 -1.19
C CYS A 214 -18.65 1.06 -2.33
N TYR A 215 -17.41 1.53 -2.49
CA TYR A 215 -16.45 0.98 -3.47
C TYR A 215 -15.87 -0.39 -3.07
N ALA A 216 -16.21 -0.90 -1.89
CA ALA A 216 -15.91 -2.30 -1.56
C ALA A 216 -16.83 -3.30 -2.30
N GLY A 217 -17.94 -2.84 -2.85
CA GLY A 217 -18.96 -3.67 -3.50
C GLY A 217 -19.46 -3.10 -4.85
N PRO A 218 -20.39 -3.81 -5.50
CA PRO A 218 -20.87 -3.45 -6.83
C PRO A 218 -21.66 -2.14 -6.87
N ARG A 219 -22.20 -1.69 -5.73
CA ARG A 219 -23.02 -0.47 -5.67
C ARG A 219 -22.32 0.76 -6.26
N CYS A 220 -21.03 0.95 -6.00
CA CYS A 220 -20.24 2.04 -6.56
C CYS A 220 -19.23 1.57 -7.61
N LEU A 221 -18.74 0.33 -7.54
CA LEU A 221 -17.80 -0.16 -8.55
C LEU A 221 -18.42 -0.35 -9.92
N THR A 222 -19.73 -0.74 -10.01
CA THR A 222 -20.40 -0.90 -11.31
C THR A 222 -20.60 0.44 -12.01
N PRO A 223 -21.18 1.49 -11.40
CA PRO A 223 -21.24 2.82 -12.00
C PRO A 223 -19.86 3.36 -12.36
N PHE A 224 -18.86 3.18 -11.48
CA PHE A 224 -17.49 3.61 -11.75
C PHE A 224 -16.91 2.93 -13.01
N ALA A 225 -17.10 1.62 -13.16
CA ALA A 225 -16.62 0.87 -14.32
C ALA A 225 -17.35 1.25 -15.61
N ASN A 226 -18.61 1.70 -15.52
CA ASN A 226 -19.40 2.17 -16.68
C ASN A 226 -19.09 3.63 -17.07
N THR A 227 -18.40 4.40 -16.21
CA THR A 227 -17.97 5.75 -16.52
C THR A 227 -16.79 5.71 -17.50
N PRO A 228 -16.73 6.58 -18.51
CA PRO A 228 -15.57 6.71 -19.40
C PRO A 228 -14.28 6.88 -18.58
N VAL A 229 -13.23 6.17 -18.97
CA VAL A 229 -11.98 6.08 -18.17
C VAL A 229 -11.34 7.46 -17.91
N GLU A 230 -11.48 8.39 -18.84
CA GLU A 230 -10.99 9.76 -18.76
C GLU A 230 -11.66 10.60 -17.65
N GLN A 231 -12.87 10.23 -17.27
CA GLN A 231 -13.65 10.91 -16.23
C GLN A 231 -13.44 10.31 -14.85
N ARG A 232 -12.84 9.12 -14.75
CA ARG A 232 -12.68 8.39 -13.47
C ARG A 232 -11.74 9.06 -12.49
N THR A 233 -10.79 9.88 -12.95
CA THR A 233 -9.87 10.62 -12.06
C THR A 233 -10.62 11.50 -11.06
N ALA A 234 -11.67 12.20 -11.52
CA ALA A 234 -12.50 13.02 -10.62
C ALA A 234 -13.23 12.15 -9.58
N LEU A 235 -13.82 11.04 -10.02
CA LEU A 235 -14.50 10.10 -9.10
C LEU A 235 -13.53 9.48 -8.07
N LEU A 236 -12.28 9.24 -8.46
CA LEU A 236 -11.25 8.76 -7.52
C LEU A 236 -10.92 9.82 -6.47
N ALA A 237 -10.82 11.09 -6.87
CA ALA A 237 -10.55 12.19 -5.94
C ALA A 237 -11.70 12.37 -4.93
N ASP A 238 -12.95 12.36 -5.41
CA ASP A 238 -14.14 12.51 -4.58
C ASP A 238 -14.35 11.33 -3.61
N ALA A 239 -14.03 10.11 -4.06
CA ALA A 239 -14.17 8.90 -3.23
C ALA A 239 -13.14 8.82 -2.11
N ARG A 240 -12.00 9.49 -2.22
CA ARG A 240 -10.91 9.40 -1.23
C ARG A 240 -11.15 10.27 -0.01
N GLN A 241 -10.78 9.73 1.14
CA GLN A 241 -10.85 10.41 2.44
C GLN A 241 -9.44 10.49 3.08
N PRO A 242 -8.53 11.28 2.49
CA PRO A 242 -7.17 11.36 3.00
C PRO A 242 -7.12 11.96 4.40
N GLY A 243 -6.15 11.54 5.21
CA GLY A 243 -5.94 12.08 6.55
C GLY A 243 -7.01 11.70 7.57
N THR A 244 -7.83 10.67 7.29
CA THR A 244 -8.84 10.17 8.23
C THR A 244 -8.32 8.99 9.07
N LEU A 245 -8.90 8.82 10.26
CA LEU A 245 -8.54 7.82 11.24
C LEU A 245 -9.70 6.84 11.47
N PRO A 246 -9.45 5.53 11.58
CA PRO A 246 -10.47 4.60 11.99
C PRO A 246 -10.90 4.88 13.45
N PRO A 247 -12.11 4.45 13.85
CA PRO A 247 -12.72 4.84 15.14
C PRO A 247 -11.84 4.59 16.36
N ASP A 248 -11.14 3.46 16.42
CA ASP A 248 -10.25 3.09 17.54
C ASP A 248 -9.01 4.00 17.63
N VAL A 249 -8.35 4.27 16.50
CA VAL A 249 -7.19 5.18 16.47
C VAL A 249 -7.63 6.60 16.76
N PHE A 250 -8.79 7.03 16.22
CA PHE A 250 -9.36 8.34 16.50
C PHE A 250 -9.63 8.52 17.99
N ALA A 251 -10.32 7.56 18.63
CA ALA A 251 -10.61 7.62 20.05
C ALA A 251 -9.34 7.67 20.91
N ARG A 252 -8.36 6.82 20.61
CA ARG A 252 -7.09 6.78 21.37
C ARG A 252 -6.29 8.06 21.23
N ILE A 253 -6.14 8.60 20.02
CA ILE A 253 -5.36 9.82 19.84
C ILE A 253 -6.07 11.03 20.46
N THR A 254 -7.39 11.16 20.29
CA THR A 254 -8.15 12.28 20.89
C THR A 254 -8.15 12.21 22.43
N ALA A 255 -8.20 11.03 23.02
CA ALA A 255 -8.04 10.86 24.47
C ALA A 255 -6.64 11.31 24.95
N ALA A 256 -5.57 10.90 24.25
CA ALA A 256 -4.21 11.31 24.58
C ALA A 256 -3.98 12.83 24.44
N LEU A 257 -4.63 13.45 23.43
CA LEU A 257 -4.59 14.92 23.27
C LEU A 257 -5.33 15.62 24.42
N ALA A 258 -6.50 15.13 24.79
CA ALA A 258 -7.31 15.70 25.87
C ALA A 258 -6.63 15.57 27.24
N ALA A 259 -5.92 14.47 27.48
CA ALA A 259 -5.11 14.25 28.69
C ALA A 259 -3.82 15.06 28.74
N GLY A 260 -3.42 15.70 27.63
CA GLY A 260 -2.12 16.38 27.54
C GLY A 260 -0.92 15.44 27.36
N ASP A 261 -1.16 14.15 27.15
CA ASP A 261 -0.11 13.13 26.94
C ASP A 261 0.66 13.33 25.64
N ILE A 262 -0.01 13.88 24.62
CA ILE A 262 0.55 14.23 23.33
C ILE A 262 0.17 15.68 23.05
N ALA A 263 1.14 16.53 22.78
CA ALA A 263 0.89 17.89 22.33
C ALA A 263 0.38 17.87 20.89
N TRP A 264 -0.60 18.72 20.57
CA TRP A 264 -1.10 18.83 19.20
C TRP A 264 -0.90 20.26 18.67
N ARG A 265 -0.43 20.34 17.43
CA ARG A 265 -0.28 21.62 16.72
C ARG A 265 -0.88 21.51 15.33
N ARG A 266 -1.90 22.33 15.10
CA ARG A 266 -2.51 22.49 13.77
C ARG A 266 -1.82 23.63 13.04
N GLY A 267 -1.42 23.38 11.79
CA GLY A 267 -0.83 24.41 10.93
C GLY A 267 -0.02 23.83 9.78
N HIS A 268 0.42 24.73 8.91
CA HIS A 268 1.31 24.43 7.82
C HIS A 268 2.75 24.71 8.27
N VAL A 269 3.61 23.69 8.24
CA VAL A 269 5.04 23.86 8.50
C VAL A 269 5.70 24.39 7.24
N GLU A 270 6.46 25.46 7.37
CA GLU A 270 7.13 26.16 6.27
C GLU A 270 8.62 25.84 6.22
N SER A 271 9.25 25.70 7.38
CA SER A 271 10.68 25.39 7.46
C SER A 271 11.04 24.59 8.71
N LYS A 272 12.26 24.04 8.70
CA LYS A 272 12.90 23.40 9.85
C LYS A 272 14.28 24.02 10.07
N ASP A 273 14.47 24.55 11.26
CA ASP A 273 15.79 24.90 11.76
C ASP A 273 16.47 23.68 12.44
N ALA A 274 17.62 23.86 13.05
CA ALA A 274 18.36 22.77 13.69
C ALA A 274 17.47 21.96 14.64
N ASN A 275 16.79 22.64 15.58
CA ASN A 275 16.01 22.02 16.67
C ASN A 275 14.56 22.53 16.74
N SER A 276 14.02 23.11 15.69
CA SER A 276 12.63 23.61 15.70
C SER A 276 11.95 23.51 14.34
N LEU A 277 10.64 23.33 14.38
CA LEU A 277 9.76 23.51 13.23
C LEU A 277 9.16 24.92 13.27
N VAL A 278 9.14 25.58 12.12
CA VAL A 278 8.56 26.92 11.94
C VAL A 278 7.30 26.79 11.09
N PHE A 279 6.20 27.35 11.59
CA PHE A 279 4.92 27.36 10.92
C PHE A 279 4.76 28.63 10.08
N ALA A 280 3.90 28.56 9.06
CA ALA A 280 3.59 29.69 8.18
C ALA A 280 3.03 30.93 8.91
N ASP A 281 2.49 30.76 10.11
CA ASP A 281 2.01 31.85 10.96
C ASP A 281 3.08 32.37 11.96
N GLY A 282 4.33 31.96 11.78
CA GLY A 282 5.47 32.38 12.62
C GLY A 282 5.63 31.58 13.93
N ARG A 283 4.66 30.75 14.32
CA ARG A 283 4.82 29.90 15.51
C ARG A 283 5.97 28.92 15.34
N ARG A 284 6.62 28.58 16.45
CA ARG A 284 7.72 27.63 16.49
C ARG A 284 7.44 26.52 17.51
N ILE A 285 7.91 25.34 17.24
CA ILE A 285 7.96 24.23 18.20
C ILE A 285 9.35 23.62 18.20
N ASP A 286 9.88 23.39 19.39
CA ASP A 286 11.14 22.69 19.53
C ASP A 286 10.95 21.18 19.37
N ALA A 287 11.89 20.56 18.67
CA ALA A 287 11.92 19.11 18.46
C ALA A 287 13.38 18.66 18.26
N ASP A 288 13.79 17.68 19.03
CA ASP A 288 15.10 17.06 18.89
C ASP A 288 15.11 16.12 17.67
N ARG A 289 13.94 15.56 17.35
CA ARG A 289 13.73 14.67 16.20
C ARG A 289 12.42 15.01 15.47
N VAL A 290 12.45 15.02 14.15
CA VAL A 290 11.28 15.25 13.32
C VAL A 290 11.05 14.02 12.43
N ILE A 291 9.90 13.37 12.58
CA ILE A 291 9.54 12.17 11.81
C ILE A 291 8.33 12.47 10.93
N LEU A 292 8.50 12.29 9.64
CA LEU A 292 7.42 12.47 8.68
C LEU A 292 6.54 11.22 8.60
N ALA A 293 5.23 11.44 8.61
CA ALA A 293 4.19 10.46 8.33
C ALA A 293 3.22 11.01 7.27
N THR A 294 3.77 11.62 6.24
CA THR A 294 3.09 12.42 5.21
C THR A 294 2.55 11.61 4.06
N GLY A 295 2.73 10.27 4.09
CA GLY A 295 2.25 9.35 3.06
C GLY A 295 3.25 9.15 1.93
N PHE A 296 2.75 9.01 0.71
CA PHE A 296 3.55 8.64 -0.46
C PHE A 296 3.33 9.62 -1.60
N GLU A 297 4.35 9.76 -2.45
CA GLU A 297 4.28 10.53 -3.69
C GLU A 297 3.15 10.03 -4.58
N PRO A 298 2.42 10.93 -5.26
CA PRO A 298 1.44 10.53 -6.26
C PRO A 298 2.10 9.88 -7.47
N TRP A 299 3.22 10.43 -7.93
CA TRP A 299 3.99 9.95 -9.06
C TRP A 299 5.14 9.03 -8.64
N PRO A 300 5.55 8.07 -9.49
CA PRO A 300 6.76 7.31 -9.24
C PRO A 300 7.98 8.24 -9.21
N ALA A 301 8.92 7.95 -8.33
CA ALA A 301 10.17 8.70 -8.26
C ALA A 301 10.92 8.61 -9.60
N GLU A 302 11.58 9.69 -9.97
CA GLU A 302 12.40 9.75 -11.18
C GLU A 302 13.40 8.59 -11.21
N ASN A 303 13.58 7.98 -12.38
CA ASN A 303 14.40 6.81 -12.60
C ASN A 303 14.02 5.55 -11.79
N SER A 304 12.87 5.53 -11.11
CA SER A 304 12.35 4.28 -10.55
C SER A 304 11.98 3.29 -11.66
N LEU A 305 11.83 2.01 -11.32
CA LEU A 305 11.47 0.99 -12.32
C LEU A 305 10.15 1.32 -13.02
N LEU A 306 9.14 1.81 -12.27
CA LEU A 306 7.84 2.19 -12.84
C LEU A 306 7.96 3.41 -13.73
N ASP A 307 8.69 4.44 -13.31
CA ASP A 307 8.92 5.65 -14.10
C ASP A 307 9.61 5.34 -15.43
N ARG A 308 10.64 4.49 -15.41
CA ARG A 308 11.28 4.01 -16.64
C ARG A 308 10.34 3.23 -17.54
N CYS A 309 9.45 2.39 -16.97
CA CYS A 309 8.43 1.69 -17.77
C CYS A 309 7.45 2.67 -18.41
N ILE A 310 6.97 3.67 -17.66
CA ILE A 310 6.07 4.70 -18.19
C ILE A 310 6.71 5.40 -19.39
N ARG A 311 7.96 5.86 -19.25
CA ARG A 311 8.65 6.60 -20.31
C ARG A 311 9.07 5.71 -21.49
N ASN A 312 9.66 4.53 -21.21
CA ASN A 312 10.24 3.70 -22.29
C ASN A 312 9.18 2.96 -23.09
N PHE A 313 7.99 2.76 -22.56
CA PHE A 313 6.90 2.04 -23.22
C PHE A 313 5.70 2.95 -23.56
N ASP A 314 5.89 4.27 -23.41
CA ASP A 314 4.88 5.30 -23.70
C ASP A 314 3.53 5.02 -23.04
N LEU A 315 3.57 4.67 -21.75
CA LEU A 315 2.36 4.37 -21.00
C LEU A 315 1.61 5.65 -20.66
N ARG A 316 0.40 5.80 -21.15
CA ARG A 316 -0.46 6.96 -20.87
C ARG A 316 -0.88 6.97 -19.40
N CYS A 317 -0.71 8.12 -18.73
CA CYS A 317 -1.11 8.34 -17.34
C CYS A 317 -2.06 9.55 -17.23
N ASP A 318 -2.89 9.54 -16.19
CA ASP A 318 -3.61 10.74 -15.79
C ASP A 318 -2.71 11.69 -14.95
N ARG A 319 -3.25 12.85 -14.57
CA ARG A 319 -2.53 13.85 -13.75
C ARG A 319 -2.11 13.37 -12.36
N ASP A 320 -2.72 12.31 -11.84
CA ASP A 320 -2.46 11.75 -10.51
C ASP A 320 -1.57 10.50 -10.57
N GLY A 321 -0.99 10.17 -11.75
CA GLY A 321 -0.09 9.05 -11.96
C GLY A 321 -0.77 7.69 -12.05
N HIS A 322 -2.08 7.66 -12.32
CA HIS A 322 -2.77 6.41 -12.63
C HIS A 322 -2.57 6.08 -14.11
N VAL A 323 -2.28 4.81 -14.40
CA VAL A 323 -1.99 4.36 -15.77
C VAL A 323 -3.29 3.94 -16.46
N PHE A 324 -3.47 4.38 -17.71
CA PHE A 324 -4.55 3.91 -18.56
C PHE A 324 -4.27 2.47 -19.00
N MET A 325 -5.20 1.58 -18.76
CA MET A 325 -5.12 0.16 -19.05
C MET A 325 -6.47 -0.34 -19.58
N ASN A 326 -6.46 -1.49 -20.21
CA ASN A 326 -7.69 -2.21 -20.53
C ASN A 326 -8.27 -2.91 -19.27
N ASP A 327 -9.41 -3.62 -19.45
CA ASP A 327 -10.09 -4.31 -18.36
C ASP A 327 -9.28 -5.47 -17.76
N ASP A 328 -8.30 -5.98 -18.48
CA ASP A 328 -7.38 -7.02 -18.03
C ASP A 328 -6.14 -6.46 -17.30
N LEU A 329 -6.16 -5.16 -16.95
CA LEU A 329 -5.08 -4.41 -16.33
C LEU A 329 -3.81 -4.36 -17.17
N GLU A 330 -3.94 -4.45 -18.47
CA GLU A 330 -2.86 -4.45 -19.44
C GLU A 330 -2.59 -3.01 -19.92
N ALA A 331 -1.41 -2.50 -19.61
CA ALA A 331 -0.95 -1.16 -19.99
C ALA A 331 -0.24 -1.14 -21.35
N ALA A 332 0.36 -2.26 -21.72
CA ALA A 332 0.93 -2.54 -23.04
C ALA A 332 0.84 -4.07 -23.25
N PRO A 333 0.89 -4.58 -24.50
CA PRO A 333 0.73 -6.01 -24.77
C PRO A 333 1.56 -6.92 -23.87
N GLY A 334 0.89 -7.68 -23.01
CA GLY A 334 1.51 -8.56 -21.99
C GLY A 334 2.12 -7.87 -20.79
N LEU A 335 1.90 -6.55 -20.58
CA LEU A 335 2.36 -5.80 -19.40
C LEU A 335 1.18 -5.37 -18.54
N HIS A 336 1.09 -5.91 -17.35
CA HIS A 336 0.01 -5.61 -16.38
C HIS A 336 0.57 -4.86 -15.17
N LEU A 337 -0.20 -3.87 -14.67
CA LEU A 337 0.18 -3.10 -13.48
C LEU A 337 -0.87 -3.27 -12.38
N LEU A 338 -0.39 -3.34 -11.14
CA LEU A 338 -1.21 -3.53 -9.95
C LEU A 338 -1.05 -2.36 -8.97
N GLY A 339 -1.97 -2.31 -8.01
CA GLY A 339 -1.94 -1.31 -6.97
C GLY A 339 -2.47 0.05 -7.43
N ARG A 340 -1.94 1.13 -6.88
CA ARG A 340 -2.40 2.49 -7.19
C ARG A 340 -2.36 2.84 -8.70
N PRO A 341 -1.38 2.44 -9.50
CA PRO A 341 -1.39 2.69 -10.94
C PRO A 341 -2.66 2.17 -11.64
N ALA A 342 -3.30 1.11 -11.09
CA ALA A 342 -4.52 0.52 -11.63
C ALA A 342 -5.82 1.15 -11.10
N SER A 343 -5.77 2.33 -10.48
CA SER A 343 -6.98 2.92 -9.86
C SER A 343 -8.07 3.26 -10.87
N LEU A 344 -7.73 3.65 -12.08
CA LEU A 344 -8.72 3.92 -13.15
C LEU A 344 -9.54 2.69 -13.53
N GLN A 345 -9.03 1.46 -13.31
CA GLN A 345 -9.71 0.21 -13.60
C GLN A 345 -10.33 -0.45 -12.36
N LEU A 346 -9.71 -0.30 -11.19
CA LEU A 346 -10.08 -1.02 -9.97
C LEU A 346 -10.79 -0.14 -8.92
N GLY A 347 -10.89 1.17 -9.19
CA GLY A 347 -11.48 2.14 -8.27
C GLY A 347 -10.54 2.59 -7.15
N PRO A 348 -11.04 3.40 -6.19
CA PRO A 348 -10.22 4.08 -5.17
C PRO A 348 -9.51 3.14 -4.21
N MET A 349 -9.98 1.89 -4.10
CA MET A 349 -9.36 0.85 -3.25
C MET A 349 -8.27 0.04 -3.98
N ALA A 350 -7.85 0.43 -5.19
CA ALA A 350 -6.87 -0.31 -5.99
C ALA A 350 -5.56 -0.58 -5.25
N GLY A 351 -5.08 0.34 -4.42
CA GLY A 351 -3.87 0.19 -3.60
C GLY A 351 -4.02 -0.70 -2.36
N ASN A 352 -5.24 -1.08 -2.00
CA ASN A 352 -5.58 -1.83 -0.78
C ASN A 352 -5.64 -3.34 -1.02
N ILE A 353 -5.86 -4.14 0.03
CA ILE A 353 -6.08 -5.60 -0.09
C ILE A 353 -7.27 -5.91 -1.00
N LYS A 354 -8.32 -5.09 -0.97
CA LYS A 354 -9.46 -5.22 -1.90
C LYS A 354 -9.01 -5.12 -3.36
N GLY A 355 -8.13 -4.16 -3.69
CA GLY A 355 -7.56 -4.01 -5.03
C GLY A 355 -6.75 -5.25 -5.47
N ALA A 356 -5.98 -5.85 -4.56
CA ALA A 356 -5.29 -7.10 -4.84
C ALA A 356 -6.26 -8.23 -5.23
N ARG A 357 -7.40 -8.34 -4.52
CA ARG A 357 -8.45 -9.34 -4.81
C ARG A 357 -9.13 -9.08 -6.17
N LEU A 358 -9.45 -7.83 -6.46
CA LEU A 358 -10.03 -7.44 -7.76
C LEU A 358 -9.07 -7.75 -8.91
N ALA A 359 -7.79 -7.42 -8.75
CA ALA A 359 -6.75 -7.71 -9.73
C ALA A 359 -6.56 -9.23 -9.91
N GLY A 360 -6.50 -9.99 -8.82
CA GLY A 360 -6.41 -11.46 -8.86
C GLY A 360 -7.56 -12.09 -9.63
N ALA A 361 -8.80 -11.62 -9.43
CA ALA A 361 -9.96 -12.10 -10.15
C ALA A 361 -9.87 -11.82 -11.67
N ARG A 362 -9.37 -10.62 -12.06
CA ARG A 362 -9.20 -10.28 -13.49
C ARG A 362 -8.10 -11.11 -14.14
N LEU A 363 -6.91 -11.17 -13.53
CA LEU A 363 -5.77 -11.90 -14.09
C LEU A 363 -5.97 -13.42 -14.07
N SER A 364 -6.79 -13.97 -13.16
CA SER A 364 -7.21 -15.36 -13.22
C SER A 364 -8.01 -15.68 -14.49
N ARG A 365 -8.90 -14.78 -14.93
CA ARG A 365 -9.66 -14.94 -16.18
C ARG A 365 -8.74 -14.90 -17.41
N VAL A 366 -7.79 -13.97 -17.43
CA VAL A 366 -6.77 -13.91 -18.48
C VAL A 366 -5.96 -15.21 -18.55
N ALA A 367 -5.57 -15.75 -17.40
CA ALA A 367 -4.80 -17.00 -17.33
C ALA A 367 -5.61 -18.21 -17.83
N GLN A 368 -6.92 -18.27 -17.53
CA GLN A 368 -7.82 -19.32 -18.01
C GLN A 368 -8.08 -19.25 -19.53
N GLY A 369 -8.23 -18.02 -20.09
CA GLY A 369 -8.42 -17.83 -21.53
C GLY A 369 -7.29 -18.39 -22.36
N ASN A 370 -6.05 -18.28 -21.86
CA ASN A 370 -4.88 -18.83 -22.53
C ASN A 370 -4.75 -20.37 -22.41
N ALA A 371 -5.25 -20.96 -21.34
CA ALA A 371 -5.25 -22.42 -21.19
C ALA A 371 -6.12 -23.11 -22.27
N ARG A 372 -7.13 -22.40 -22.81
CA ARG A 372 -8.01 -22.91 -23.89
C ARG A 372 -7.39 -22.81 -25.29
N HIS A 373 -6.33 -21.99 -25.47
CA HIS A 373 -5.68 -21.83 -26.78
C HIS A 373 -4.41 -22.68 -26.94
N VAL A 374 -3.96 -23.35 -25.88
CA VAL A 374 -2.76 -24.21 -25.85
C VAL A 374 -3.16 -25.72 -25.79
N ALA A 375 -4.42 -26.02 -25.67
CA ALA A 375 -5.00 -27.38 -25.76
C ALA A 375 -5.62 -27.62 -27.11
#